data_94de4881ec5c55e5658f898f8b7805ab
#
_entry.id   94de4881ec5c55e5658f898f8b7805ab
#
_cell.length_a   1.000
_cell.length_b   1.000
_cell.length_c   1.000
_cell.angle_alpha   90.00
_cell.angle_beta   90.00
_cell.angle_gamma   90.00
#
_symmetry.space_group_name_H-M   'P 1'
#
loop_
_entity.id
_entity.type
_entity.pdbx_description
1 polymer ?
#
loop_
_entity_poly.entity_id
_entity_poly.type
_entity_poly.pdbx_seq_one_letter_code
_entity_poly.pdbx_strand_id
1 'polypeptide(L)'
;MRSLTAIHSKHRIVRLTLVLSLCFLGSGLNNRVNALTTPTVKLQFVARFDKPVDIAARINDNGVYVAEQSGRVVRYGVDGKSIVALDISSLTKAEGERGLLGLVFHPNGKSLFVNYTNIGGDTVVARYAMKPDGTALRSSRVVLFTLRQPYANHNGGGLAFGPNGRLFIGTGDGGSGGDPQRRALDPKSRFGKMLSVNPNAASKADNDLVIWSRGLRNPWRFEFDAQGNLWIADVGQDNWEEVNLALAQNGAGRGKSFGWSAFEANSRFNEDQSASGHLFPVYAYGHGNAGCSISGGTRIRDTNLPSLKNWYVYGDYCSGTLTAIWVEGNKTTRTVSLVHDVGSITAVRTVYGGAPYVLTLQGNVYRIVD
;
A
#
# COMPACT_ATOMS: atom_id res chain seq x y z
N MET A 1 43.96 -7.32 -81.46
CA MET A 1 44.38 -8.40 -82.44
C MET A 1 43.65 -9.70 -82.06
N ARG A 2 42.89 -10.19 -82.98
CA ARG A 2 42.36 -11.59 -83.19
C ARG A 2 41.51 -12.15 -82.03
N SER A 3 40.18 -12.18 -82.13
CA SER A 3 39.33 -12.99 -83.03
C SER A 3 39.47 -14.48 -82.85
N LEU A 4 38.34 -15.12 -82.52
CA LEU A 4 37.70 -16.30 -83.11
C LEU A 4 36.71 -16.93 -82.11
N THR A 5 35.45 -16.69 -82.29
CA THR A 5 34.41 -17.54 -83.00
C THR A 5 34.15 -18.95 -82.47
N ALA A 6 32.97 -19.04 -81.85
CA ALA A 6 31.86 -19.98 -82.08
C ALA A 6 32.09 -21.46 -81.92
N ILE A 7 31.13 -22.18 -81.30
CA ILE A 7 30.16 -23.07 -81.93
C ILE A 7 29.11 -23.56 -80.91
N HIS A 8 27.89 -23.60 -81.38
CA HIS A 8 26.67 -24.07 -80.71
C HIS A 8 26.67 -25.57 -80.37
N SER A 9 26.07 -25.90 -79.21
CA SER A 9 25.39 -27.20 -79.09
C SER A 9 24.17 -27.01 -78.13
N LYS A 10 22.98 -27.26 -78.77
CA LYS A 10 21.70 -27.25 -78.06
C LYS A 10 21.50 -28.63 -77.41
N HIS A 11 21.38 -28.66 -76.11
CA HIS A 11 20.75 -29.76 -75.40
C HIS A 11 19.53 -29.28 -74.65
N ARG A 12 18.35 -29.74 -75.05
CA ARG A 12 17.06 -29.62 -74.39
C ARG A 12 17.13 -30.42 -73.07
N ILE A 13 17.05 -29.74 -71.92
CA ILE A 13 16.76 -30.39 -70.64
C ILE A 13 15.32 -30.15 -70.31
N VAL A 14 14.55 -31.22 -70.23
CA VAL A 14 13.18 -31.29 -69.75
C VAL A 14 13.22 -31.06 -68.25
N ARG A 15 12.70 -29.93 -67.78
CA ARG A 15 12.50 -29.71 -66.39
C ARG A 15 11.20 -30.34 -65.91
N LEU A 16 11.32 -31.38 -65.10
CA LEU A 16 10.23 -32.00 -64.38
C LEU A 16 9.97 -31.12 -63.17
N THR A 17 8.85 -30.40 -63.12
CA THR A 17 8.46 -29.59 -62.01
C THR A 17 7.75 -30.46 -60.98
N LEU A 18 8.42 -30.80 -59.90
CA LEU A 18 7.84 -31.46 -58.72
C LEU A 18 7.12 -30.41 -57.89
N VAL A 19 5.79 -30.41 -57.88
CA VAL A 19 4.98 -29.58 -57.00
C VAL A 19 4.92 -30.30 -55.64
N LEU A 20 5.72 -29.85 -54.66
CA LEU A 20 5.56 -30.23 -53.25
C LEU A 20 4.44 -29.37 -52.67
N SER A 21 3.27 -29.94 -52.44
CA SER A 21 2.22 -29.35 -51.60
C SER A 21 2.66 -29.47 -50.14
N LEU A 22 3.20 -28.40 -49.56
CA LEU A 22 3.35 -28.25 -48.09
C LEU A 22 1.97 -27.95 -47.52
N CYS A 23 1.33 -28.96 -46.93
CA CYS A 23 0.24 -28.74 -45.99
C CYS A 23 0.81 -28.07 -44.71
N PHE A 24 0.69 -26.76 -44.58
CA PHE A 24 0.86 -26.08 -43.29
C PHE A 24 -0.32 -26.48 -42.38
N LEU A 25 -0.11 -27.47 -41.55
CA LEU A 25 -0.91 -27.64 -40.34
C LEU A 25 -0.61 -26.46 -39.43
N GLY A 26 -1.37 -25.37 -39.58
CA GLY A 26 -1.40 -24.27 -38.65
C GLY A 26 -1.93 -24.77 -37.31
N SER A 27 -1.03 -25.16 -36.41
CA SER A 27 -1.34 -25.25 -34.98
C SER A 27 -1.64 -23.83 -34.51
N GLY A 28 -2.90 -23.45 -34.62
CA GLY A 28 -3.42 -22.24 -33.97
C GLY A 28 -3.21 -22.37 -32.49
N LEU A 29 -2.12 -21.78 -31.97
CA LEU A 29 -2.01 -21.41 -30.58
C LEU A 29 -3.13 -20.41 -30.32
N ASN A 30 -4.29 -20.92 -29.92
CA ASN A 30 -5.32 -20.12 -29.28
C ASN A 30 -4.73 -19.55 -27.98
N ASN A 31 -4.01 -18.45 -28.06
CA ASN A 31 -3.81 -17.57 -26.96
C ASN A 31 -5.21 -17.05 -26.59
N ARG A 32 -5.95 -17.83 -25.81
CA ARG A 32 -7.07 -17.29 -25.05
C ARG A 32 -6.46 -16.28 -24.09
N VAL A 33 -6.42 -15.04 -24.51
CA VAL A 33 -6.36 -13.92 -23.59
C VAL A 33 -7.60 -14.10 -22.73
N ASN A 34 -7.43 -14.69 -21.56
CA ASN A 34 -8.51 -14.73 -20.57
C ASN A 34 -8.90 -13.28 -20.31
N ALA A 35 -10.00 -12.85 -20.90
CA ALA A 35 -10.56 -11.54 -20.60
C ALA A 35 -10.76 -11.48 -19.09
N LEU A 36 -10.09 -10.54 -18.44
CA LEU A 36 -10.28 -10.31 -16.99
C LEU A 36 -11.77 -10.07 -16.77
N THR A 37 -12.41 -10.97 -16.03
CA THR A 37 -13.81 -10.78 -15.61
C THR A 37 -13.89 -9.54 -14.72
N THR A 38 -15.00 -8.83 -14.82
CA THR A 38 -15.26 -7.71 -13.89
C THR A 38 -15.47 -8.29 -12.51
N PRO A 39 -14.67 -7.92 -11.51
CA PRO A 39 -14.81 -8.44 -10.16
C PRO A 39 -16.13 -7.96 -9.53
N THR A 40 -16.77 -8.87 -8.82
CA THR A 40 -17.92 -8.59 -7.95
C THR A 40 -17.65 -9.15 -6.58
N VAL A 41 -18.02 -8.43 -5.54
CA VAL A 41 -17.75 -8.83 -4.15
C VAL A 41 -18.90 -8.44 -3.23
N LYS A 42 -18.91 -9.04 -2.06
CA LYS A 42 -19.78 -8.67 -0.93
C LYS A 42 -18.95 -8.34 0.30
N LEU A 43 -19.54 -7.60 1.21
CA LEU A 43 -18.97 -7.34 2.53
C LEU A 43 -19.66 -8.21 3.57
N GLN A 44 -18.92 -9.13 4.13
CA GLN A 44 -19.36 -9.93 5.27
C GLN A 44 -19.01 -9.20 6.56
N PHE A 45 -20.02 -8.84 7.36
CA PHE A 45 -19.81 -8.24 8.67
C PHE A 45 -19.08 -9.22 9.60
N VAL A 46 -18.07 -8.70 10.31
CA VAL A 46 -17.24 -9.48 11.25
C VAL A 46 -17.55 -9.09 12.69
N ALA A 47 -17.35 -7.83 13.06
CA ALA A 47 -17.58 -7.34 14.42
C ALA A 47 -17.60 -5.81 14.46
N ARG A 48 -17.95 -5.24 15.62
CA ARG A 48 -17.86 -3.80 15.92
C ARG A 48 -16.76 -3.51 16.92
N PHE A 49 -16.08 -2.36 16.69
CA PHE A 49 -15.02 -1.81 17.53
C PHE A 49 -15.22 -0.31 17.73
N ASP A 50 -14.47 0.30 18.63
CA ASP A 50 -14.54 1.73 18.87
C ASP A 50 -13.58 2.48 17.91
N LYS A 51 -14.14 3.10 16.85
CA LYS A 51 -13.36 3.84 15.83
C LYS A 51 -12.11 3.06 15.36
N PRO A 52 -12.30 1.90 14.73
CA PRO A 52 -11.18 1.08 14.27
C PRO A 52 -10.46 1.79 13.11
N VAL A 53 -9.13 1.83 13.15
CA VAL A 53 -8.32 2.54 12.16
C VAL A 53 -7.29 1.67 11.46
N ASP A 54 -6.92 0.53 12.03
CA ASP A 54 -6.02 -0.43 11.38
C ASP A 54 -6.27 -1.84 11.91
N ILE A 55 -5.83 -2.87 11.18
CA ILE A 55 -5.99 -4.28 11.51
C ILE A 55 -4.76 -5.08 11.09
N ALA A 56 -4.36 -6.03 11.91
CA ALA A 56 -3.27 -6.95 11.60
C ALA A 56 -3.55 -8.36 12.12
N ALA A 57 -2.86 -9.35 11.56
CA ALA A 57 -2.82 -10.71 12.09
C ALA A 57 -1.44 -11.03 12.67
N ARG A 58 -1.43 -11.87 13.71
CA ARG A 58 -0.22 -12.41 14.31
C ARG A 58 -0.03 -13.85 13.84
N ILE A 59 1.18 -14.22 13.44
CA ILE A 59 1.49 -15.61 13.07
C ILE A 59 1.19 -16.55 14.24
N ASN A 60 0.62 -17.72 13.94
CA ASN A 60 0.19 -18.73 14.91
C ASN A 60 -0.89 -18.24 15.90
N ASP A 61 -1.67 -17.23 15.52
CA ASP A 61 -2.85 -16.77 16.23
C ASP A 61 -4.04 -16.73 15.25
N ASN A 62 -5.15 -17.34 15.63
CA ASN A 62 -6.34 -17.42 14.77
C ASN A 62 -7.21 -16.15 14.82
N GLY A 63 -6.86 -15.18 15.67
CA GLY A 63 -7.57 -13.91 15.80
C GLY A 63 -6.97 -12.81 14.94
N VAL A 64 -7.74 -11.75 14.78
CA VAL A 64 -7.27 -10.46 14.22
C VAL A 64 -7.12 -9.45 15.33
N TYR A 65 -6.21 -8.50 15.13
CA TYR A 65 -5.93 -7.42 16.08
C TYR A 65 -6.30 -6.09 15.44
N VAL A 66 -7.20 -5.37 16.08
CA VAL A 66 -7.75 -4.10 15.60
C VAL A 66 -7.23 -2.96 16.46
N ALA A 67 -6.65 -1.94 15.83
CA ALA A 67 -6.30 -0.68 16.49
C ALA A 67 -7.54 0.20 16.57
N GLU A 68 -7.94 0.56 17.79
CA GLU A 68 -8.94 1.58 18.08
C GLU A 68 -8.24 2.93 18.25
N GLN A 69 -8.76 3.96 17.61
CA GLN A 69 -8.16 5.32 17.62
C GLN A 69 -7.83 5.81 19.03
N SER A 70 -8.63 5.43 20.03
CA SER A 70 -8.49 5.80 21.44
C SER A 70 -7.19 5.30 22.10
N GLY A 71 -6.46 4.36 21.49
CA GLY A 71 -5.21 3.82 22.04
C GLY A 71 -5.31 2.38 22.52
N ARG A 72 -6.35 1.64 22.13
CA ARG A 72 -6.46 0.20 22.43
C ARG A 72 -6.18 -0.65 21.21
N VAL A 73 -5.53 -1.78 21.40
CA VAL A 73 -5.47 -2.87 20.44
C VAL A 73 -6.34 -3.99 20.96
N VAL A 74 -7.38 -4.32 20.23
CA VAL A 74 -8.34 -5.37 20.60
C VAL A 74 -8.11 -6.59 19.72
N ARG A 75 -7.87 -7.74 20.34
CA ARG A 75 -7.83 -9.04 19.65
C ARG A 75 -9.25 -9.60 19.58
N TYR A 76 -9.69 -9.97 18.39
CA TYR A 76 -10.95 -10.64 18.12
C TYR A 76 -10.68 -12.06 17.62
N GLY A 77 -11.09 -13.04 18.41
CA GLY A 77 -10.87 -14.46 18.13
C GLY A 77 -11.91 -15.04 17.18
N VAL A 78 -11.59 -16.18 16.58
CA VAL A 78 -12.54 -16.93 15.74
C VAL A 78 -13.76 -17.46 16.51
N ASP A 79 -13.66 -17.51 17.84
CA ASP A 79 -14.74 -17.85 18.77
C ASP A 79 -15.70 -16.68 19.06
N GLY A 80 -15.50 -15.54 18.38
CA GLY A 80 -16.27 -14.32 18.56
C GLY A 80 -15.95 -13.52 19.83
N LYS A 81 -14.92 -13.92 20.60
CA LYS A 81 -14.54 -13.23 21.82
C LYS A 81 -13.48 -12.15 21.55
N SER A 82 -13.63 -11.02 22.25
CA SER A 82 -12.67 -9.94 22.25
C SER A 82 -11.90 -9.88 23.54
N ILE A 83 -10.59 -9.59 23.45
CA ILE A 83 -9.75 -9.21 24.59
C ILE A 83 -8.97 -7.95 24.26
N VAL A 84 -8.73 -7.09 25.24
CA VAL A 84 -7.81 -5.95 25.09
C VAL A 84 -6.39 -6.49 25.13
N ALA A 85 -5.76 -6.53 23.96
CA ALA A 85 -4.38 -7.03 23.80
C ALA A 85 -3.34 -6.02 24.27
N LEU A 86 -3.60 -4.72 24.07
CA LEU A 86 -2.77 -3.62 24.54
C LEU A 86 -3.65 -2.41 24.84
N ASP A 87 -3.46 -1.76 25.97
CA ASP A 87 -4.07 -0.47 26.29
C ASP A 87 -2.99 0.58 26.56
N ILE A 88 -2.90 1.56 25.66
CA ILE A 88 -2.05 2.76 25.74
C ILE A 88 -2.87 4.04 25.64
N SER A 89 -4.17 4.00 25.95
CA SER A 89 -5.06 5.17 25.92
C SER A 89 -4.53 6.33 26.76
N SER A 90 -3.95 6.03 27.92
CA SER A 90 -3.30 7.03 28.80
C SER A 90 -2.05 7.69 28.18
N LEU A 91 -1.50 7.15 27.11
CA LEU A 91 -0.35 7.70 26.37
C LEU A 91 -0.77 8.35 25.05
N THR A 92 -2.03 8.17 24.62
CA THR A 92 -2.52 8.48 23.29
C THR A 92 -3.43 9.70 23.31
N LYS A 93 -3.18 10.66 22.43
CA LYS A 93 -4.08 11.77 22.12
C LYS A 93 -4.91 11.39 20.89
N ALA A 94 -6.20 11.08 21.10
CA ALA A 94 -7.14 10.68 20.06
C ALA A 94 -8.08 11.85 19.74
N GLU A 95 -7.76 12.61 18.68
CA GLU A 95 -8.49 13.80 18.26
C GLU A 95 -8.24 14.09 16.78
N GLY A 96 -9.28 14.21 15.96
CA GLY A 96 -9.16 14.40 14.51
C GLY A 96 -8.38 13.25 13.88
N GLU A 97 -7.27 13.56 13.19
CA GLU A 97 -6.37 12.57 12.60
C GLU A 97 -5.38 11.93 13.60
N ARG A 98 -5.38 12.37 14.86
CA ARG A 98 -4.52 11.84 15.90
C ARG A 98 -5.10 10.60 16.56
N GLY A 99 -4.25 9.78 17.16
CA GLY A 99 -4.67 8.59 17.88
C GLY A 99 -3.66 7.45 17.77
N LEU A 100 -4.09 6.24 18.06
CA LEU A 100 -3.41 5.01 17.68
C LEU A 100 -3.74 4.75 16.20
N LEU A 101 -2.77 4.95 15.31
CA LEU A 101 -3.00 5.05 13.86
C LEU A 101 -2.56 3.82 13.08
N GLY A 102 -1.69 3.00 13.63
CA GLY A 102 -1.22 1.80 12.95
C GLY A 102 -0.66 0.75 13.87
N LEU A 103 -0.76 -0.51 13.42
CA LEU A 103 -0.16 -1.64 14.10
C LEU A 103 0.39 -2.65 13.09
N VAL A 104 1.45 -3.37 13.50
CA VAL A 104 1.99 -4.51 12.76
C VAL A 104 2.71 -5.46 13.71
N PHE A 105 2.66 -6.74 13.43
CA PHE A 105 3.47 -7.72 14.16
C PHE A 105 4.81 -7.96 13.49
N HIS A 106 5.84 -8.21 14.29
CA HIS A 106 7.06 -8.79 13.76
C HIS A 106 6.74 -10.11 13.06
N PRO A 107 7.37 -10.46 11.91
CA PRO A 107 7.08 -11.71 11.20
C PRO A 107 7.17 -12.99 12.04
N ASN A 108 7.96 -12.99 13.13
CA ASN A 108 8.04 -14.11 14.07
C ASN A 108 6.94 -14.11 15.16
N GLY A 109 6.03 -13.13 15.16
CA GLY A 109 4.91 -13.01 16.10
C GLY A 109 5.28 -12.64 17.55
N LYS A 110 6.57 -12.39 17.85
CA LYS A 110 7.03 -12.12 19.23
C LYS A 110 6.90 -10.67 19.67
N SER A 111 6.64 -9.75 18.74
CA SER A 111 6.53 -8.33 19.04
C SER A 111 5.39 -7.69 18.26
N LEU A 112 4.70 -6.76 18.91
CA LEU A 112 3.73 -5.83 18.35
C LEU A 112 4.39 -4.46 18.22
N PHE A 113 4.24 -3.81 17.08
CA PHE A 113 4.62 -2.43 16.83
C PHE A 113 3.37 -1.60 16.65
N VAL A 114 3.37 -0.42 17.25
CA VAL A 114 2.27 0.53 17.14
C VAL A 114 2.81 1.91 16.78
N ASN A 115 2.05 2.64 15.97
CA ASN A 115 2.25 4.05 15.69
C ASN A 115 1.11 4.84 16.31
N TYR A 116 1.41 5.78 17.17
CA TYR A 116 0.39 6.57 17.83
C TYR A 116 0.86 8.02 18.07
N THR A 117 -0.11 8.93 18.22
CA THR A 117 0.14 10.29 18.63
C THR A 117 0.13 10.35 20.17
N ASN A 118 1.22 10.80 20.79
CA ASN A 118 1.30 10.91 22.24
C ASN A 118 0.47 12.09 22.78
N ILE A 119 0.34 12.20 24.09
CA ILE A 119 -0.42 13.27 24.77
C ILE A 119 0.07 14.67 24.35
N GLY A 120 1.37 14.84 24.07
CA GLY A 120 1.95 16.10 23.57
C GLY A 120 1.62 16.41 22.10
N GLY A 121 1.00 15.46 21.38
CA GLY A 121 0.67 15.60 19.96
C GLY A 121 1.74 15.08 19.01
N ASP A 122 2.82 14.47 19.50
CA ASP A 122 3.92 13.97 18.71
C ASP A 122 3.70 12.52 18.25
N THR A 123 4.17 12.18 17.06
CA THR A 123 4.20 10.79 16.57
C THR A 123 5.19 9.95 17.38
N VAL A 124 4.75 8.77 17.79
CA VAL A 124 5.59 7.76 18.47
C VAL A 124 5.38 6.40 17.82
N VAL A 125 6.48 5.73 17.48
CA VAL A 125 6.47 4.31 17.13
C VAL A 125 7.14 3.53 18.26
N ALA A 126 6.40 2.55 18.81
CA ALA A 126 6.86 1.73 19.92
C ALA A 126 6.66 0.24 19.65
N ARG A 127 7.57 -0.57 20.19
CA ARG A 127 7.51 -2.03 20.20
C ARG A 127 7.13 -2.54 21.58
N TYR A 128 6.31 -3.59 21.60
CA TYR A 128 5.92 -4.34 22.81
C TYR A 128 6.16 -5.82 22.60
N ALA A 129 6.64 -6.56 23.61
CA ALA A 129 6.72 -8.01 23.57
C ALA A 129 5.32 -8.62 23.69
N MET A 130 5.07 -9.67 22.91
CA MET A 130 3.82 -10.42 22.95
C MET A 130 3.91 -11.64 23.84
N LYS A 131 2.89 -11.85 24.67
CA LYS A 131 2.70 -13.06 25.47
C LYS A 131 2.00 -14.15 24.65
N PRO A 132 2.08 -15.43 25.11
CA PRO A 132 1.37 -16.54 24.47
C PRO A 132 -0.16 -16.38 24.46
N ASP A 133 -0.73 -15.70 25.46
CA ASP A 133 -2.17 -15.47 25.60
C ASP A 133 -2.76 -14.45 24.59
N GLY A 134 -1.92 -13.90 23.71
CA GLY A 134 -2.33 -12.90 22.72
C GLY A 134 -2.29 -11.46 23.22
N THR A 135 -1.85 -11.23 24.47
CA THR A 135 -1.70 -9.87 25.03
C THR A 135 -0.26 -9.36 24.90
N ALA A 136 -0.09 -8.05 24.87
CA ALA A 136 1.22 -7.42 24.87
C ALA A 136 1.66 -7.10 26.31
N LEU A 137 2.93 -7.29 26.61
CA LEU A 137 3.52 -6.91 27.90
C LEU A 137 3.79 -5.41 27.92
N ARG A 138 2.93 -4.62 28.55
CA ARG A 138 3.00 -3.14 28.56
C ARG A 138 4.34 -2.61 29.10
N SER A 139 4.92 -3.26 30.11
CA SER A 139 6.23 -2.90 30.68
C SER A 139 7.42 -3.12 29.74
N SER A 140 7.26 -3.89 28.66
CA SER A 140 8.30 -4.15 27.67
C SER A 140 8.42 -3.06 26.60
N ARG A 141 7.75 -1.94 26.77
CA ARG A 141 7.71 -0.84 25.80
C ARG A 141 9.11 -0.36 25.45
N VAL A 142 9.45 -0.40 24.15
CA VAL A 142 10.66 0.24 23.60
C VAL A 142 10.21 1.26 22.55
N VAL A 143 10.57 2.53 22.74
CA VAL A 143 10.32 3.59 21.76
C VAL A 143 11.40 3.52 20.69
N LEU A 144 11.00 3.30 19.44
CA LEU A 144 11.89 3.21 18.28
C LEU A 144 11.98 4.53 17.51
N PHE A 145 10.93 5.33 17.50
CA PHE A 145 10.89 6.56 16.73
C PHE A 145 10.00 7.59 17.41
N THR A 146 10.38 8.85 17.32
CA THR A 146 9.55 10.00 17.71
C THR A 146 9.73 11.13 16.70
N LEU A 147 8.62 11.83 16.41
CA LEU A 147 8.63 13.00 15.53
C LEU A 147 7.71 14.06 16.11
N ARG A 148 8.27 15.21 16.46
CA ARG A 148 7.51 16.36 16.96
C ARG A 148 6.64 16.92 15.85
N GLN A 149 5.32 16.86 16.02
CA GLN A 149 4.36 17.30 15.01
C GLN A 149 4.08 18.80 15.13
N PRO A 150 4.23 19.57 14.04
CA PRO A 150 3.95 21.01 14.07
C PRO A 150 2.45 21.31 14.03
N TYR A 151 1.65 20.41 13.42
CA TYR A 151 0.20 20.56 13.25
C TYR A 151 -0.55 19.30 13.69
N ALA A 152 -1.89 19.38 13.74
CA ALA A 152 -2.75 18.28 14.21
C ALA A 152 -3.07 17.24 13.13
N ASN A 153 -2.87 17.59 11.88
CA ASN A 153 -3.19 16.77 10.71
C ASN A 153 -1.93 16.22 10.00
N HIS A 154 -2.12 15.36 9.02
CA HIS A 154 -1.10 14.66 8.25
C HIS A 154 -0.12 13.86 9.13
N ASN A 155 -0.69 13.09 10.06
CA ASN A 155 0.13 12.30 10.98
C ASN A 155 0.72 11.03 10.34
N GLY A 156 0.25 10.63 9.15
CA GLY A 156 0.58 9.35 8.55
C GLY A 156 0.01 8.20 9.39
N GLY A 157 0.86 7.28 9.82
CA GLY A 157 0.51 6.26 10.81
C GLY A 157 0.69 4.83 10.34
N GLY A 158 0.73 4.58 9.04
CA GLY A 158 0.95 3.26 8.50
C GLY A 158 2.26 2.63 8.96
N LEU A 159 2.23 1.32 9.23
CA LEU A 159 3.38 0.48 9.53
C LEU A 159 3.36 -0.77 8.63
N ALA A 160 4.52 -1.18 8.14
CA ALA A 160 4.68 -2.46 7.45
C ALA A 160 6.12 -2.98 7.59
N PHE A 161 6.29 -4.30 7.53
CA PHE A 161 7.61 -4.90 7.36
C PHE A 161 7.95 -4.97 5.86
N GLY A 162 9.13 -4.48 5.50
CA GLY A 162 9.66 -4.66 4.16
C GLY A 162 10.30 -6.04 3.98
N PRO A 163 10.56 -6.45 2.72
CA PRO A 163 11.16 -7.75 2.41
C PRO A 163 12.59 -7.90 2.96
N ASN A 164 13.23 -6.79 3.32
CA ASN A 164 14.54 -6.74 3.96
C ASN A 164 14.48 -6.90 5.50
N GLY A 165 13.30 -7.18 6.08
CA GLY A 165 13.09 -7.35 7.51
C GLY A 165 13.11 -6.05 8.33
N ARG A 166 13.22 -4.87 7.70
CA ARG A 166 13.13 -3.58 8.39
C ARG A 166 11.68 -3.18 8.61
N LEU A 167 11.42 -2.44 9.68
CA LEU A 167 10.12 -1.81 9.91
C LEU A 167 10.06 -0.49 9.13
N PHE A 168 9.03 -0.33 8.31
CA PHE A 168 8.75 0.89 7.57
C PHE A 168 7.67 1.71 8.27
N ILE A 169 7.81 3.04 8.20
CA ILE A 169 6.96 4.02 8.85
C ILE A 169 6.60 5.09 7.79
N GLY A 170 5.33 5.30 7.54
CA GLY A 170 4.84 6.43 6.76
C GLY A 170 4.67 7.67 7.64
N THR A 171 5.29 8.77 7.26
CA THR A 171 5.13 10.06 7.94
C THR A 171 4.53 11.09 7.00
N GLY A 172 3.51 11.82 7.46
CA GLY A 172 2.99 12.95 6.71
C GLY A 172 3.97 14.12 6.62
N ASP A 173 3.65 15.12 5.82
CA ASP A 173 4.48 16.32 5.59
C ASP A 173 4.53 17.25 6.82
N GLY A 174 3.76 16.95 7.86
CA GLY A 174 3.68 17.68 9.11
C GLY A 174 2.42 18.51 9.24
N GLY A 175 1.57 18.53 8.21
CA GLY A 175 0.25 19.17 8.28
C GLY A 175 0.21 20.61 7.78
N SER A 176 -0.93 21.28 8.02
CA SER A 176 -1.34 22.51 7.34
C SER A 176 -1.69 22.26 5.88
N GLY A 177 -1.82 23.30 5.04
CA GLY A 177 -2.05 23.18 3.60
C GLY A 177 -0.78 23.44 2.80
N GLY A 178 -0.56 22.67 1.73
CA GLY A 178 0.46 22.94 0.72
C GLY A 178 1.92 22.80 1.14
N ASP A 179 2.22 22.05 2.21
CA ASP A 179 3.57 21.87 2.76
C ASP A 179 4.31 23.22 2.94
N PRO A 180 3.85 24.08 3.85
CA PRO A 180 4.31 25.47 3.93
C PRO A 180 5.80 25.61 4.25
N GLN A 181 6.41 24.58 4.84
CA GLN A 181 7.84 24.53 5.14
C GLN A 181 8.65 23.74 4.12
N ARG A 182 8.03 23.25 3.02
CA ARG A 182 8.70 22.46 1.95
C ARG A 182 9.43 21.23 2.46
N ARG A 183 8.89 20.59 3.51
CA ARG A 183 9.51 19.44 4.20
C ARG A 183 9.45 18.15 3.41
N ALA A 184 8.42 17.97 2.58
CA ALA A 184 8.19 16.70 1.91
C ALA A 184 9.34 16.34 0.94
N LEU A 185 9.87 17.30 0.19
CA LEU A 185 11.00 17.09 -0.72
C LEU A 185 12.38 17.28 -0.07
N ASP A 186 12.46 17.93 1.10
CA ASP A 186 13.74 18.12 1.80
C ASP A 186 14.33 16.75 2.21
N PRO A 187 15.53 16.36 1.70
CA PRO A 187 16.15 15.07 2.01
C PRO A 187 16.61 14.93 3.47
N LYS A 188 16.67 16.03 4.22
CA LYS A 188 17.07 16.03 5.65
C LYS A 188 15.86 15.97 6.59
N SER A 189 14.67 16.32 6.09
CA SER A 189 13.42 16.27 6.85
C SER A 189 12.94 14.83 7.02
N ARG A 190 12.29 14.54 8.16
CA ARG A 190 11.60 13.27 8.42
C ARG A 190 10.11 13.33 8.10
N PHE A 191 9.62 14.44 7.58
CA PHE A 191 8.22 14.68 7.19
C PHE A 191 8.02 14.39 5.70
N GLY A 192 6.86 13.84 5.35
CA GLY A 192 6.53 13.46 3.97
C GLY A 192 7.41 12.34 3.43
N LYS A 193 7.60 11.28 4.22
CA LYS A 193 8.59 10.22 3.97
C LYS A 193 8.04 8.81 4.17
N MET A 194 8.64 7.89 3.44
CA MET A 194 8.79 6.53 3.93
C MET A 194 10.11 6.43 4.68
N LEU A 195 10.04 6.12 5.96
CA LEU A 195 11.20 5.86 6.82
C LEU A 195 11.35 4.37 7.06
N SER A 196 12.56 3.90 7.34
CA SER A 196 12.75 2.53 7.82
C SER A 196 13.72 2.49 8.99
N VAL A 197 13.43 1.59 9.95
CA VAL A 197 14.22 1.42 11.17
C VAL A 197 14.53 -0.06 11.41
N ASN A 198 15.56 -0.33 12.22
CA ASN A 198 15.80 -1.66 12.74
C ASN A 198 14.71 -2.01 13.77
N PRO A 199 13.89 -3.05 13.52
CA PRO A 199 12.81 -3.41 14.45
C PRO A 199 13.32 -3.97 15.79
N ASN A 200 14.55 -4.43 15.85
CA ASN A 200 15.17 -5.03 17.03
C ASN A 200 16.02 -4.06 17.86
N ALA A 201 16.07 -2.79 17.47
CA ALA A 201 16.82 -1.78 18.20
C ALA A 201 16.41 -1.73 19.69
N ALA A 202 17.39 -1.50 20.58
CA ALA A 202 17.15 -1.38 22.00
C ALA A 202 16.54 -0.02 22.38
N SER A 203 16.74 1.00 21.55
CA SER A 203 16.24 2.34 21.73
C SER A 203 16.09 3.07 20.41
N LYS A 204 15.51 4.29 20.43
CA LYS A 204 15.48 5.15 19.24
C LYS A 204 16.86 5.64 18.79
N ALA A 205 17.87 5.64 19.66
CA ALA A 205 19.23 6.01 19.31
C ALA A 205 19.90 4.96 18.42
N ASP A 206 19.53 3.69 18.62
CA ASP A 206 20.13 2.53 17.94
C ASP A 206 19.30 2.02 16.76
N ASN A 207 18.25 2.77 16.36
CA ASN A 207 17.26 2.29 15.40
C ASN A 207 17.73 2.26 13.94
N ASP A 208 18.94 2.77 13.65
CA ASP A 208 19.52 2.83 12.30
C ASP A 208 18.50 3.38 11.28
N LEU A 209 17.94 4.57 11.59
CA LEU A 209 16.90 5.21 10.79
C LEU A 209 17.41 5.58 9.40
N VAL A 210 16.67 5.17 8.38
CA VAL A 210 16.93 5.50 6.98
C VAL A 210 15.72 6.25 6.41
N ILE A 211 15.96 7.39 5.76
CA ILE A 211 14.97 8.01 4.88
C ILE A 211 14.95 7.21 3.58
N TRP A 212 13.90 6.40 3.40
CA TRP A 212 13.79 5.48 2.27
C TRP A 212 13.35 6.19 0.99
N SER A 213 12.27 6.96 1.08
CA SER A 213 11.77 7.82 0.01
C SER A 213 11.17 9.10 0.57
N ARG A 214 10.93 10.08 -0.30
CA ARG A 214 10.44 11.42 0.03
C ARG A 214 9.32 11.87 -0.90
N GLY A 215 8.77 13.06 -0.63
CA GLY A 215 7.78 13.66 -1.51
C GLY A 215 6.41 13.02 -1.39
N LEU A 216 6.01 12.69 -0.16
CA LEU A 216 4.68 12.21 0.21
C LEU A 216 3.97 13.28 1.04
N ARG A 217 2.64 13.35 0.94
CA ARG A 217 1.83 14.31 1.69
C ARG A 217 1.33 13.71 3.02
N ASN A 218 0.53 12.68 2.95
CA ASN A 218 0.00 11.98 4.11
C ASN A 218 -0.20 10.48 3.77
N PRO A 219 0.89 9.70 3.68
CA PRO A 219 0.87 8.28 3.32
C PRO A 219 0.16 7.50 4.43
N TRP A 220 -1.18 7.48 4.33
CA TRP A 220 -2.04 6.94 5.39
C TRP A 220 -1.84 5.44 5.56
N ARG A 221 -1.82 4.70 4.43
CA ARG A 221 -1.54 3.26 4.40
C ARG A 221 -0.61 2.90 3.27
N PHE A 222 0.18 1.90 3.50
CA PHE A 222 1.07 1.32 2.50
C PHE A 222 1.31 -0.15 2.81
N GLU A 223 1.76 -0.88 1.81
CA GLU A 223 2.16 -2.28 1.97
C GLU A 223 3.30 -2.64 1.02
N PHE A 224 3.99 -3.72 1.35
CA PHE A 224 4.82 -4.45 0.39
C PHE A 224 4.03 -5.66 -0.10
N ASP A 225 3.84 -5.79 -1.42
CA ASP A 225 3.21 -6.98 -1.98
C ASP A 225 4.15 -8.20 -1.96
N ALA A 226 3.65 -9.36 -2.41
CA ALA A 226 4.44 -10.61 -2.40
C ALA A 226 5.70 -10.55 -3.29
N GLN A 227 5.72 -9.65 -4.26
CA GLN A 227 6.87 -9.40 -5.13
C GLN A 227 7.85 -8.38 -4.53
N GLY A 228 7.51 -7.81 -3.37
CA GLY A 228 8.30 -6.77 -2.70
C GLY A 228 8.10 -5.37 -3.29
N ASN A 229 7.09 -5.17 -4.13
CA ASN A 229 6.74 -3.84 -4.61
C ASN A 229 6.09 -3.04 -3.47
N LEU A 230 6.41 -1.75 -3.37
CA LEU A 230 5.84 -0.84 -2.40
C LEU A 230 4.64 -0.11 -3.01
N TRP A 231 3.47 -0.31 -2.43
CA TRP A 231 2.23 0.39 -2.73
C TRP A 231 1.92 1.40 -1.64
N ILE A 232 1.59 2.64 -2.00
CA ILE A 232 1.29 3.71 -1.06
C ILE A 232 -0.01 4.38 -1.46
N ALA A 233 -0.95 4.46 -0.53
CA ALA A 233 -2.12 5.34 -0.60
C ALA A 233 -1.74 6.65 0.09
N ASP A 234 -1.58 7.71 -0.69
CA ASP A 234 -1.16 9.03 -0.23
C ASP A 234 -2.31 10.02 -0.40
N VAL A 235 -2.76 10.59 0.73
CA VAL A 235 -3.90 11.52 0.75
C VAL A 235 -3.49 12.85 0.14
N GLY A 236 -4.24 13.26 -0.88
CA GLY A 236 -4.00 14.48 -1.63
C GLY A 236 -4.42 15.78 -0.92
N GLN A 237 -4.19 16.92 -1.56
CA GLN A 237 -4.40 18.24 -0.95
C GLN A 237 -5.80 18.79 -1.25
N ASP A 238 -6.06 19.08 -2.50
CA ASP A 238 -7.26 19.82 -2.90
C ASP A 238 -8.02 19.16 -4.06
N ASN A 239 -7.30 18.45 -4.94
CA ASN A 239 -7.87 18.00 -6.21
C ASN A 239 -7.73 16.49 -6.44
N TRP A 240 -6.71 15.85 -5.91
CA TRP A 240 -6.36 14.48 -6.29
C TRP A 240 -5.98 13.60 -5.12
N GLU A 241 -6.47 12.37 -5.13
CA GLU A 241 -6.00 11.27 -4.30
C GLU A 241 -5.08 10.34 -5.09
N GLU A 242 -4.09 9.71 -4.45
CA GLU A 242 -3.02 8.99 -5.13
C GLU A 242 -2.83 7.55 -4.68
N VAL A 243 -2.65 6.64 -5.65
CA VAL A 243 -2.04 5.34 -5.44
C VAL A 243 -0.66 5.33 -6.11
N ASN A 244 0.37 5.26 -5.30
CA ASN A 244 1.76 5.21 -5.75
C ASN A 244 2.28 3.78 -5.75
N LEU A 245 3.08 3.42 -6.76
CA LEU A 245 3.73 2.11 -6.89
C LEU A 245 5.22 2.28 -7.16
N ALA A 246 6.04 1.65 -6.33
CA ALA A 246 7.47 1.55 -6.56
C ALA A 246 7.87 0.08 -6.66
N LEU A 247 8.31 -0.33 -7.85
CA LEU A 247 8.64 -1.71 -8.17
C LEU A 247 9.89 -2.20 -7.42
N ALA A 248 9.84 -3.43 -6.92
CA ALA A 248 10.94 -4.09 -6.21
C ALA A 248 12.23 -4.13 -7.04
N GLN A 249 12.12 -4.44 -8.33
CA GLN A 249 13.25 -4.45 -9.27
C GLN A 249 13.96 -3.10 -9.39
N ASN A 250 13.29 -2.00 -9.04
CA ASN A 250 13.82 -0.63 -9.03
C ASN A 250 14.13 -0.14 -7.60
N GLY A 251 14.23 -1.07 -6.62
CA GLY A 251 14.57 -0.80 -5.23
C GLY A 251 13.38 -0.39 -4.36
N ALA A 252 12.14 -0.67 -4.76
CA ALA A 252 10.92 -0.41 -3.98
C ALA A 252 10.90 1.03 -3.40
N GLY A 253 11.21 2.02 -4.23
CA GLY A 253 11.19 3.43 -3.86
C GLY A 253 12.41 3.96 -3.12
N ARG A 254 13.47 3.17 -2.90
CA ARG A 254 14.67 3.62 -2.20
C ARG A 254 15.33 4.78 -2.94
N GLY A 255 15.53 5.91 -2.23
CA GLY A 255 16.12 7.14 -2.79
C GLY A 255 15.21 7.90 -3.76
N LYS A 256 13.96 7.44 -3.98
CA LYS A 256 13.02 8.07 -4.92
C LYS A 256 12.21 9.19 -4.26
N SER A 257 11.63 10.03 -5.11
CA SER A 257 10.65 11.05 -4.75
C SER A 257 9.31 10.73 -5.42
N PHE A 258 8.20 10.96 -4.70
CA PHE A 258 6.83 10.79 -5.19
C PHE A 258 6.17 12.12 -5.61
N GLY A 259 6.90 13.25 -5.49
CA GLY A 259 6.53 14.51 -6.13
C GLY A 259 5.92 15.57 -5.23
N TRP A 260 5.24 15.21 -4.15
CA TRP A 260 4.70 16.20 -3.21
C TRP A 260 5.85 16.98 -2.52
N SER A 261 5.84 18.29 -2.43
CA SER A 261 4.77 19.23 -2.78
C SER A 261 5.01 20.00 -4.08
N ALA A 262 5.92 19.54 -4.96
CA ALA A 262 6.06 20.09 -6.31
C ALA A 262 4.85 19.75 -7.19
N PHE A 263 4.25 18.59 -6.94
CA PHE A 263 3.07 18.07 -7.65
C PHE A 263 2.04 17.56 -6.66
N GLU A 264 0.76 17.66 -7.02
CA GLU A 264 -0.36 16.89 -6.53
C GLU A 264 -0.81 15.97 -7.68
N ALA A 265 -0.65 14.67 -7.52
CA ALA A 265 -0.70 13.69 -8.60
C ALA A 265 0.20 14.09 -9.79
N ASN A 266 -0.39 14.33 -10.95
CA ASN A 266 0.32 14.79 -12.16
C ASN A 266 0.23 16.30 -12.37
N SER A 267 -0.45 17.02 -11.48
CA SER A 267 -0.66 18.46 -11.60
C SER A 267 0.41 19.23 -10.84
N ARG A 268 0.97 20.25 -11.47
CA ARG A 268 1.95 21.13 -10.82
C ARG A 268 1.28 21.84 -9.65
N PHE A 269 1.95 21.87 -8.49
CA PHE A 269 1.42 22.49 -7.27
C PHE A 269 2.31 23.64 -6.78
N ASN A 270 3.48 23.38 -6.19
CA ASN A 270 4.40 24.44 -5.78
C ASN A 270 5.47 24.70 -6.86
N GLU A 271 5.40 25.85 -7.50
CA GLU A 271 6.32 26.25 -8.59
C GLU A 271 7.76 26.50 -8.12
N ASP A 272 7.98 26.77 -6.83
CA ASP A 272 9.28 26.97 -6.20
C ASP A 272 10.07 25.68 -5.97
N GLN A 273 9.49 24.51 -6.32
CA GLN A 273 10.12 23.20 -6.15
C GLN A 273 10.49 22.54 -7.47
N SER A 274 11.44 21.59 -7.42
CA SER A 274 11.90 20.88 -8.61
C SER A 274 10.76 20.19 -9.35
N ALA A 275 10.69 20.36 -10.66
CA ALA A 275 9.71 19.72 -11.55
C ALA A 275 10.18 18.35 -12.07
N SER A 276 11.35 17.84 -11.67
CA SER A 276 11.93 16.62 -12.23
C SER A 276 12.38 15.63 -11.14
N GLY A 277 12.60 14.39 -11.55
CA GLY A 277 13.13 13.34 -10.66
C GLY A 277 12.09 12.69 -9.75
N HIS A 278 10.80 12.75 -10.12
CA HIS A 278 9.70 12.18 -9.36
C HIS A 278 9.15 10.90 -10.01
N LEU A 279 8.64 10.00 -9.19
CA LEU A 279 7.76 8.92 -9.57
C LEU A 279 6.32 9.43 -9.44
N PHE A 280 5.59 9.40 -10.52
CA PHE A 280 4.17 9.78 -10.52
C PHE A 280 3.29 8.60 -10.12
N PRO A 281 2.07 8.84 -9.57
CA PRO A 281 1.18 7.78 -9.17
C PRO A 281 0.75 6.91 -10.35
N VAL A 282 0.53 5.62 -10.10
CA VAL A 282 -0.02 4.68 -11.09
C VAL A 282 -1.52 4.88 -11.27
N TYR A 283 -2.15 5.53 -10.31
CA TYR A 283 -3.56 5.90 -10.33
C TYR A 283 -3.79 7.15 -9.48
N ALA A 284 -4.59 8.06 -9.99
CA ALA A 284 -5.11 9.20 -9.26
C ALA A 284 -6.60 9.39 -9.58
N TYR A 285 -7.37 9.87 -8.60
CA TYR A 285 -8.77 10.21 -8.79
C TYR A 285 -9.09 11.57 -8.17
N GLY A 286 -10.02 12.30 -8.80
CA GLY A 286 -10.37 13.65 -8.38
C GLY A 286 -11.25 13.69 -7.14
N HIS A 287 -11.12 14.77 -6.37
CA HIS A 287 -12.03 15.08 -5.29
C HIS A 287 -13.45 15.33 -5.81
N GLY A 288 -14.45 15.20 -4.94
CA GLY A 288 -15.87 15.33 -5.25
C GLY A 288 -16.62 14.00 -5.13
N ASN A 289 -17.39 13.61 -6.14
CA ASN A 289 -18.18 12.38 -6.08
C ASN A 289 -17.33 11.09 -5.98
N ALA A 290 -16.10 11.11 -6.45
CA ALA A 290 -15.20 9.96 -6.36
C ALA A 290 -14.57 9.79 -4.97
N GLY A 291 -14.52 10.86 -4.16
CA GLY A 291 -13.97 10.85 -2.81
C GLY A 291 -13.24 12.11 -2.45
N CYS A 292 -12.51 12.08 -1.34
CA CYS A 292 -11.67 13.18 -0.87
C CYS A 292 -10.53 12.74 0.05
N SER A 293 -10.43 11.45 0.36
CA SER A 293 -9.36 10.96 1.24
C SER A 293 -9.20 9.45 1.08
N ILE A 294 -8.18 9.05 0.35
CA ILE A 294 -7.84 7.63 0.21
C ILE A 294 -7.40 7.05 1.55
N SER A 295 -8.06 6.01 1.99
CA SER A 295 -7.83 5.42 3.32
C SER A 295 -7.03 4.12 3.29
N GLY A 296 -6.32 3.88 2.21
CA GLY A 296 -5.46 2.72 2.05
C GLY A 296 -6.03 1.66 1.14
N GLY A 297 -5.18 0.71 0.83
CA GLY A 297 -5.52 -0.38 -0.05
C GLY A 297 -4.55 -1.53 0.09
N THR A 298 -4.89 -2.63 -0.56
CA THR A 298 -4.10 -3.85 -0.56
C THR A 298 -4.19 -4.58 -1.89
N ARG A 299 -3.09 -5.20 -2.30
CA ARG A 299 -3.10 -6.10 -3.45
C ARG A 299 -3.65 -7.46 -3.06
N ILE A 300 -4.76 -7.86 -3.67
CA ILE A 300 -5.48 -9.08 -3.29
C ILE A 300 -4.70 -10.32 -3.71
N ARG A 301 -4.47 -11.20 -2.74
CA ARG A 301 -3.78 -12.49 -2.89
C ARG A 301 -4.60 -13.67 -2.40
N ASP A 302 -5.76 -13.40 -1.82
CA ASP A 302 -6.66 -14.45 -1.30
C ASP A 302 -7.09 -15.36 -2.44
N THR A 303 -6.83 -16.64 -2.28
CA THR A 303 -7.21 -17.68 -3.26
C THR A 303 -8.71 -17.94 -3.28
N ASN A 304 -9.43 -17.51 -2.23
CA ASN A 304 -10.89 -17.59 -2.15
C ASN A 304 -11.59 -16.38 -2.81
N LEU A 305 -10.82 -15.46 -3.40
CA LEU A 305 -11.30 -14.30 -4.14
C LEU A 305 -10.68 -14.30 -5.55
N PRO A 306 -10.97 -15.30 -6.39
CA PRO A 306 -10.34 -15.43 -7.71
C PRO A 306 -10.66 -14.26 -8.64
N SER A 307 -11.83 -13.63 -8.50
CA SER A 307 -12.23 -12.46 -9.28
C SER A 307 -11.36 -11.23 -9.01
N LEU A 308 -10.84 -11.09 -7.78
CA LEU A 308 -9.97 -9.99 -7.35
C LEU A 308 -8.48 -10.33 -7.36
N LYS A 309 -8.08 -11.52 -7.77
CA LYS A 309 -6.67 -11.91 -7.75
C LYS A 309 -5.81 -10.90 -8.52
N ASN A 310 -4.79 -10.36 -7.83
CA ASN A 310 -3.84 -9.34 -8.32
C ASN A 310 -4.42 -7.95 -8.57
N TRP A 311 -5.69 -7.69 -8.31
CA TRP A 311 -6.20 -6.33 -8.23
C TRP A 311 -5.68 -5.64 -6.97
N TYR A 312 -5.46 -4.33 -7.06
CA TYR A 312 -5.27 -3.48 -5.87
C TYR A 312 -6.63 -2.89 -5.51
N VAL A 313 -7.10 -3.16 -4.29
CA VAL A 313 -8.38 -2.67 -3.78
C VAL A 313 -8.12 -1.61 -2.75
N TYR A 314 -8.74 -0.45 -2.92
CA TYR A 314 -8.61 0.66 -1.97
C TYR A 314 -10.00 1.17 -1.55
N GLY A 315 -10.02 1.91 -0.44
CA GLY A 315 -11.19 2.61 0.07
C GLY A 315 -10.99 4.11 0.11
N ASP A 316 -12.10 4.85 0.06
CA ASP A 316 -12.11 6.29 0.30
C ASP A 316 -12.97 6.61 1.52
N TYR A 317 -12.46 7.48 2.39
CA TYR A 317 -13.10 7.85 3.65
C TYR A 317 -14.38 8.66 3.44
N CYS A 318 -14.41 9.55 2.46
CA CYS A 318 -15.50 10.47 2.22
C CYS A 318 -16.67 9.83 1.46
N SER A 319 -16.35 9.20 0.32
CA SER A 319 -17.36 8.54 -0.51
C SER A 319 -17.84 7.21 0.06
N GLY A 320 -17.05 6.59 0.95
CA GLY A 320 -17.35 5.26 1.45
C GLY A 320 -17.34 4.20 0.35
N THR A 321 -16.58 4.42 -0.70
CA THR A 321 -16.51 3.52 -1.87
C THR A 321 -15.28 2.63 -1.80
N LEU A 322 -15.46 1.33 -2.06
CA LEU A 322 -14.38 0.41 -2.38
C LEU A 322 -14.19 0.36 -3.89
N THR A 323 -12.96 0.53 -4.32
CA THR A 323 -12.59 0.50 -5.74
C THR A 323 -11.43 -0.45 -5.97
N ALA A 324 -11.51 -1.21 -7.07
CA ALA A 324 -10.43 -2.07 -7.54
C ALA A 324 -9.76 -1.46 -8.77
N ILE A 325 -8.43 -1.47 -8.81
CA ILE A 325 -7.64 -1.08 -9.97
C ILE A 325 -6.76 -2.24 -10.44
N TRP A 326 -6.68 -2.40 -11.75
CA TRP A 326 -5.75 -3.33 -12.39
C TRP A 326 -4.58 -2.57 -12.95
N VAL A 327 -3.37 -2.90 -12.51
CA VAL A 327 -2.14 -2.20 -12.88
C VAL A 327 -1.26 -3.12 -13.72
N GLU A 328 -0.85 -2.64 -14.89
CA GLU A 328 0.09 -3.28 -15.78
C GLU A 328 1.33 -2.41 -15.93
N GLY A 329 2.48 -2.95 -15.52
CA GLY A 329 3.69 -2.14 -15.40
C GLY A 329 3.53 -1.03 -14.36
N ASN A 330 3.53 0.23 -14.83
CA ASN A 330 3.36 1.42 -13.99
C ASN A 330 2.09 2.21 -14.34
N LYS A 331 1.09 1.56 -14.91
CA LYS A 331 -0.13 2.24 -15.36
C LYS A 331 -1.36 1.44 -14.99
N THR A 332 -2.38 2.12 -14.48
CA THR A 332 -3.72 1.54 -14.32
C THR A 332 -4.40 1.42 -15.66
N THR A 333 -4.84 0.22 -16.00
CA THR A 333 -5.52 -0.10 -17.26
C THR A 333 -7.01 -0.36 -17.08
N ARG A 334 -7.46 -0.69 -15.84
CA ARG A 334 -8.87 -0.88 -15.51
C ARG A 334 -9.15 -0.37 -14.11
N THR A 335 -10.37 0.16 -13.92
CA THR A 335 -10.91 0.60 -12.64
C THR A 335 -12.34 0.08 -12.50
N VAL A 336 -12.71 -0.43 -11.34
CA VAL A 336 -14.04 -0.97 -11.05
C VAL A 336 -14.44 -0.53 -9.64
N SER A 337 -15.58 0.16 -9.51
CA SER A 337 -16.22 0.38 -8.21
C SER A 337 -16.86 -0.92 -7.77
N LEU A 338 -16.49 -1.40 -6.59
CA LEU A 338 -16.93 -2.70 -6.06
C LEU A 338 -18.15 -2.57 -5.17
N VAL A 339 -18.09 -1.66 -4.19
CA VAL A 339 -19.14 -1.44 -3.18
C VAL A 339 -19.20 0.05 -2.85
N HIS A 340 -20.39 0.58 -2.71
CA HIS A 340 -20.67 1.97 -2.31
C HIS A 340 -21.27 2.01 -0.90
N ASP A 341 -21.30 3.20 -0.30
CA ASP A 341 -21.98 3.48 0.97
C ASP A 341 -21.53 2.58 2.15
N VAL A 342 -20.26 2.18 2.17
CA VAL A 342 -19.70 1.35 3.25
C VAL A 342 -19.61 2.13 4.57
N GLY A 343 -19.59 3.45 4.51
CA GLY A 343 -19.28 4.37 5.61
C GLY A 343 -17.88 4.97 5.47
N SER A 344 -17.45 5.76 6.45
CA SER A 344 -16.11 6.39 6.43
C SER A 344 -15.01 5.34 6.56
N ILE A 345 -14.52 4.84 5.44
CA ILE A 345 -13.51 3.78 5.41
C ILE A 345 -12.21 4.31 5.99
N THR A 346 -11.65 3.62 6.98
CA THR A 346 -10.39 3.99 7.65
C THR A 346 -9.21 3.13 7.21
N ALA A 347 -9.47 1.91 6.75
CA ALA A 347 -8.46 1.02 6.22
C ALA A 347 -9.04 -0.07 5.32
N VAL A 348 -8.27 -0.45 4.30
CA VAL A 348 -8.42 -1.71 3.56
C VAL A 348 -7.10 -2.46 3.70
N ARG A 349 -7.12 -3.64 4.33
CA ARG A 349 -5.89 -4.37 4.69
C ARG A 349 -6.04 -5.86 4.45
N THR A 350 -5.02 -6.47 3.90
CA THR A 350 -4.89 -7.92 3.89
C THR A 350 -4.31 -8.38 5.21
N VAL A 351 -4.96 -9.36 5.82
CA VAL A 351 -4.51 -10.01 7.05
C VAL A 351 -4.34 -11.51 6.83
N TYR A 352 -4.44 -12.29 7.85
CA TYR A 352 -4.20 -13.72 7.89
C TYR A 352 -4.72 -14.47 6.65
N GLY A 353 -3.86 -15.29 6.02
CA GLY A 353 -4.21 -16.08 4.83
C GLY A 353 -4.49 -15.27 3.56
N GLY A 354 -4.19 -13.95 3.59
CA GLY A 354 -4.45 -13.08 2.45
C GLY A 354 -5.86 -12.47 2.42
N ALA A 355 -6.71 -12.77 3.42
CA ALA A 355 -8.08 -12.26 3.48
C ALA A 355 -8.10 -10.72 3.62
N PRO A 356 -8.80 -9.99 2.75
CA PRO A 356 -8.91 -8.54 2.82
C PRO A 356 -10.04 -8.12 3.76
N TYR A 357 -9.76 -7.11 4.59
CA TYR A 357 -10.69 -6.51 5.54
C TYR A 357 -10.87 -5.04 5.25
N VAL A 358 -12.06 -4.54 5.57
CA VAL A 358 -12.46 -3.13 5.46
C VAL A 358 -12.94 -2.66 6.83
N LEU A 359 -12.40 -1.54 7.28
CA LEU A 359 -12.74 -0.92 8.56
C LEU A 359 -13.41 0.43 8.29
N THR A 360 -14.40 0.78 9.12
CA THR A 360 -15.05 2.09 9.06
C THR A 360 -14.97 2.81 10.40
N LEU A 361 -14.90 4.13 10.40
CA LEU A 361 -14.84 4.94 11.63
C LEU A 361 -16.07 4.76 12.51
N GLN A 362 -17.23 4.36 11.90
CA GLN A 362 -18.47 4.06 12.61
C GLN A 362 -18.39 2.77 13.43
N GLY A 363 -17.29 2.05 13.34
CA GLY A 363 -16.99 0.87 14.15
C GLY A 363 -17.11 -0.46 13.44
N ASN A 364 -17.62 -0.51 12.23
CA ASN A 364 -17.81 -1.77 11.54
C ASN A 364 -16.49 -2.29 10.93
N VAL A 365 -16.27 -3.59 11.09
CA VAL A 365 -15.22 -4.34 10.41
C VAL A 365 -15.90 -5.38 9.53
N TYR A 366 -15.51 -5.39 8.26
CA TYR A 366 -16.00 -6.32 7.25
C TYR A 366 -14.86 -7.13 6.66
N ARG A 367 -15.18 -8.31 6.18
CA ARG A 367 -14.33 -9.12 5.30
C ARG A 367 -14.88 -9.03 3.87
N ILE A 368 -14.01 -8.84 2.88
CA ILE A 368 -14.39 -8.94 1.48
C ILE A 368 -14.52 -10.43 1.12
N VAL A 369 -15.64 -10.80 0.50
CA VAL A 369 -15.95 -12.14 0.03
C VAL A 369 -16.56 -12.09 -1.37
N ASP A 370 -16.53 -13.21 -2.13
CA ASP A 370 -17.21 -13.34 -3.43
C ASP A 370 -18.73 -13.30 -3.31
#